data_f6691d8ea1fd6519d4819c18c7a5978e
#
_entry.id   f6691d8ea1fd6519d4819c18c7a5978e
#
_cell.length_a   1.000
_cell.length_b   1.000
_cell.length_c   1.000
_cell.angle_alpha   90.00
_cell.angle_beta   90.00
_cell.angle_gamma   90.00
#
_symmetry.space_group_name_H-M   'P 1'
#
loop_
_entity.id
_entity.type
_entity.pdbx_description
1 polymer ?
#
loop_
_entity_poly.entity_id
_entity_poly.type
_entity_poly.pdbx_seq_one_letter_code
_entity_poly.pdbx_strand_id
1 'polypeptide(L)'
;MINLLNEPVSKYTDHHMTTIESHVKVDAAAKVMMDSEVESVLVFQNSDLIGIVTMKDIFREVVAKGKDPSRVSLKEIAQTHIIKINKDEKVKVAIELMSKNNIRRLIVTNEERPIGIISQKAVIGNLGKYTAVLPELEIPNKVKCPYCSSLFDDKKSLSHHIDDIHIGRGLFEGNLAQAGQLGSINSPTNPKSL
;
A
#
# COMPACT_ATOMS: atom_id res chain seq x y z
N MET A 1 -18.97 -2.33 22.55
CA MET A 1 -18.31 -2.18 21.21
C MET A 1 -16.97 -1.51 21.46
N ILE A 2 -15.86 -2.24 21.38
CA ILE A 2 -14.53 -1.64 21.51
C ILE A 2 -14.32 -0.83 20.24
N ASN A 3 -14.28 0.49 20.42
CA ASN A 3 -14.12 1.40 19.29
C ASN A 3 -12.63 1.55 19.01
N LEU A 4 -12.07 0.79 18.09
CA LEU A 4 -10.69 0.86 17.62
C LEU A 4 -10.21 2.31 17.43
N LEU A 5 -11.09 3.19 16.95
CA LEU A 5 -10.77 4.60 16.71
C LEU A 5 -10.40 5.37 17.98
N ASN A 6 -10.85 4.91 19.16
CA ASN A 6 -10.55 5.53 20.44
C ASN A 6 -9.38 4.89 21.20
N GLU A 7 -8.83 3.81 20.65
CA GLU A 7 -7.66 3.17 21.24
C GLU A 7 -6.36 3.93 20.93
N PRO A 8 -5.34 3.79 21.79
CA PRO A 8 -4.04 4.43 21.54
C PRO A 8 -3.32 3.78 20.36
N VAL A 9 -2.60 4.59 19.61
CA VAL A 9 -1.83 4.13 18.43
C VAL A 9 -0.77 3.11 18.80
N SER A 10 -0.26 3.12 20.02
CA SER A 10 0.75 2.15 20.52
C SER A 10 0.32 0.70 20.35
N LYS A 11 -0.99 0.41 20.41
CA LYS A 11 -1.51 -0.95 20.20
C LYS A 11 -1.37 -1.46 18.76
N TYR A 12 -1.21 -0.57 17.79
CA TYR A 12 -1.17 -0.85 16.35
C TYR A 12 0.15 -0.44 15.72
N THR A 13 1.10 -0.09 16.56
CA THR A 13 2.45 0.31 16.17
C THR A 13 3.28 -0.92 15.86
N ASP A 14 3.90 -0.93 14.69
CA ASP A 14 4.96 -1.86 14.37
C ASP A 14 6.27 -1.33 14.95
N HIS A 15 6.85 -2.09 15.86
CA HIS A 15 8.11 -1.74 16.52
C HIS A 15 9.34 -2.19 15.73
N HIS A 16 9.16 -2.99 14.66
CA HIS A 16 10.24 -3.40 13.78
C HIS A 16 10.58 -2.27 12.80
N MET A 17 11.49 -1.40 13.22
CA MET A 17 11.95 -0.29 12.40
C MET A 17 13.28 -0.67 11.75
N THR A 18 13.28 -0.85 10.43
CA THR A 18 14.52 -0.96 9.67
C THR A 18 15.10 0.43 9.47
N THR A 19 16.32 0.64 9.93
CA THR A 19 17.02 1.92 9.86
C THR A 19 18.24 1.77 8.95
N ILE A 20 18.50 2.77 8.11
CA ILE A 20 19.65 2.78 7.19
C ILE A 20 20.29 4.17 7.18
N GLU A 21 21.62 4.21 7.11
CA GLU A 21 22.35 5.45 7.00
C GLU A 21 22.14 6.16 5.64
N SER A 22 22.09 7.46 5.67
CA SER A 22 21.73 8.32 4.54
C SER A 22 22.64 8.22 3.31
N HIS A 23 23.89 7.85 3.50
CA HIS A 23 24.88 7.69 2.44
C HIS A 23 24.76 6.36 1.69
N VAL A 24 24.03 5.38 2.24
CA VAL A 24 23.83 4.07 1.62
C VAL A 24 23.11 4.21 0.29
N LYS A 25 23.52 3.41 -0.69
CA LYS A 25 22.96 3.44 -2.03
C LYS A 25 21.61 2.72 -2.09
N VAL A 26 20.78 3.14 -3.05
CA VAL A 26 19.42 2.65 -3.20
C VAL A 26 19.37 1.15 -3.49
N ASP A 27 20.30 0.61 -4.27
CA ASP A 27 20.38 -0.83 -4.56
C ASP A 27 20.61 -1.67 -3.30
N ALA A 28 21.53 -1.22 -2.42
CA ALA A 28 21.80 -1.86 -1.13
C ALA A 28 20.60 -1.74 -0.18
N ALA A 29 19.98 -0.56 -0.13
CA ALA A 29 18.79 -0.34 0.69
C ALA A 29 17.60 -1.19 0.22
N ALA A 30 17.41 -1.33 -1.10
CA ALA A 30 16.37 -2.18 -1.67
C ALA A 30 16.53 -3.65 -1.28
N LYS A 31 17.77 -4.16 -1.25
CA LYS A 31 18.06 -5.52 -0.75
C LYS A 31 17.66 -5.66 0.72
N VAL A 32 18.08 -4.72 1.57
CA VAL A 32 17.70 -4.73 3.00
C VAL A 32 16.19 -4.71 3.16
N MET A 33 15.46 -3.91 2.37
CA MET A 33 13.99 -3.86 2.42
C MET A 33 13.35 -5.19 2.04
N MET A 34 13.89 -5.87 1.02
CA MET A 34 13.40 -7.19 0.58
C MET A 34 13.71 -8.28 1.62
N ASP A 35 14.94 -8.32 2.13
CA ASP A 35 15.39 -9.32 3.10
C ASP A 35 14.65 -9.18 4.45
N SER A 36 14.29 -7.96 4.82
CA SER A 36 13.55 -7.65 6.05
C SER A 36 12.02 -7.64 5.86
N GLU A 37 11.52 -7.90 4.64
CA GLU A 37 10.09 -7.85 4.27
C GLU A 37 9.40 -6.54 4.64
N VAL A 38 10.13 -5.40 4.56
CA VAL A 38 9.61 -4.09 4.90
C VAL A 38 9.38 -3.22 3.65
N GLU A 39 8.31 -2.42 3.67
CA GLU A 39 7.98 -1.50 2.57
C GLU A 39 8.57 -0.09 2.75
N SER A 40 9.24 0.16 3.86
CA SER A 40 9.87 1.47 4.15
C SER A 40 11.02 1.32 5.14
N VAL A 41 11.99 2.22 5.02
CA VAL A 41 13.13 2.33 5.95
C VAL A 41 13.24 3.75 6.48
N LEU A 42 13.67 3.88 7.71
CA LEU A 42 14.02 5.16 8.31
C LEU A 42 15.46 5.50 7.95
N VAL A 43 15.66 6.72 7.49
CA VAL A 43 16.97 7.20 7.05
C VAL A 43 17.58 8.08 8.12
N PHE A 44 18.76 7.68 8.58
CA PHE A 44 19.52 8.39 9.60
C PHE A 44 20.77 9.07 9.02
N GLN A 45 21.18 10.15 9.64
CA GLN A 45 22.46 10.79 9.42
C GLN A 45 23.02 11.24 10.77
N ASN A 46 24.20 10.73 11.14
CA ASN A 46 24.84 11.05 12.43
C ASN A 46 23.91 10.84 13.64
N SER A 47 23.17 9.74 13.65
CA SER A 47 22.16 9.39 14.66
C SER A 47 20.86 10.23 14.62
N ASP A 48 20.73 11.19 13.74
CA ASP A 48 19.52 11.97 13.56
C ASP A 48 18.61 11.31 12.49
N LEU A 49 17.33 11.18 12.80
CA LEU A 49 16.33 10.75 11.83
C LEU A 49 16.06 11.88 10.83
N ILE A 50 16.54 11.74 9.62
CA ILE A 50 16.44 12.77 8.57
C ILE A 50 15.30 12.52 7.57
N GLY A 51 14.79 11.29 7.49
CA GLY A 51 13.75 11.00 6.51
C GLY A 51 13.25 9.57 6.56
N ILE A 52 12.31 9.28 5.67
CA ILE A 52 11.81 7.95 5.36
C ILE A 52 11.90 7.70 3.87
N VAL A 53 12.28 6.49 3.47
CA VAL A 53 12.24 6.03 2.08
C VAL A 53 11.31 4.84 1.99
N THR A 54 10.41 4.86 1.01
CA THR A 54 9.48 3.77 0.71
C THR A 54 9.80 3.14 -0.64
N MET A 55 9.31 1.93 -0.90
CA MET A 55 9.40 1.30 -2.24
C MET A 55 8.85 2.22 -3.33
N LYS A 56 7.78 2.98 -3.04
CA LYS A 56 7.20 3.95 -3.99
C LYS A 56 8.18 5.09 -4.31
N ASP A 57 8.98 5.53 -3.33
CA ASP A 57 9.96 6.59 -3.55
C ASP A 57 11.11 6.09 -4.43
N ILE A 58 11.59 4.86 -4.20
CA ILE A 58 12.58 4.21 -5.07
C ILE A 58 12.05 4.13 -6.50
N PHE A 59 10.80 3.66 -6.66
CA PHE A 59 10.21 3.57 -7.99
C PHE A 59 10.11 4.94 -8.67
N ARG A 60 9.59 5.96 -7.97
CA ARG A 60 9.35 7.30 -8.51
C ARG A 60 10.64 8.07 -8.79
N GLU A 61 11.61 8.02 -7.87
CA GLU A 61 12.79 8.88 -7.90
C GLU A 61 13.98 8.25 -8.61
N VAL A 62 13.99 6.93 -8.76
CA VAL A 62 15.11 6.19 -9.37
C VAL A 62 14.64 5.48 -10.63
N VAL A 63 13.70 4.52 -10.54
CA VAL A 63 13.31 3.69 -11.67
C VAL A 63 12.62 4.51 -12.76
N ALA A 64 11.58 5.30 -12.41
CA ALA A 64 10.84 6.11 -13.38
C ALA A 64 11.70 7.24 -14.00
N LYS A 65 12.81 7.63 -13.36
CA LYS A 65 13.74 8.63 -13.85
C LYS A 65 14.98 8.03 -14.56
N GLY A 66 15.02 6.71 -14.73
CA GLY A 66 16.13 6.02 -15.38
C GLY A 66 17.49 6.19 -14.69
N LYS A 67 17.49 6.45 -13.37
CA LYS A 67 18.71 6.60 -12.60
C LYS A 67 19.31 5.25 -12.23
N ASP A 68 20.64 5.18 -12.15
CA ASP A 68 21.34 3.99 -11.65
C ASP A 68 21.22 3.90 -10.12
N PRO A 69 20.54 2.88 -9.56
CA PRO A 69 20.34 2.78 -8.12
C PRO A 69 21.64 2.59 -7.32
N SER A 70 22.72 2.12 -7.95
CA SER A 70 24.04 2.00 -7.31
C SER A 70 24.74 3.33 -7.12
N ARG A 71 24.27 4.40 -7.77
CA ARG A 71 24.85 5.75 -7.70
C ARG A 71 24.02 6.70 -6.85
N VAL A 72 22.72 6.46 -6.71
CA VAL A 72 21.83 7.32 -5.92
C VAL A 72 21.89 6.93 -4.44
N SER A 73 22.07 7.90 -3.54
CA SER A 73 22.03 7.69 -2.10
C SER A 73 20.61 7.82 -1.54
N LEU A 74 20.35 7.23 -0.39
CA LEU A 74 19.06 7.38 0.29
C LEU A 74 18.76 8.84 0.63
N LYS A 75 19.77 9.64 0.97
CA LYS A 75 19.63 11.08 1.24
C LYS A 75 18.99 11.84 0.08
N GLU A 76 19.26 11.44 -1.15
CA GLU A 76 18.76 12.12 -2.35
C GLU A 76 17.27 11.88 -2.61
N ILE A 77 16.71 10.80 -2.07
CA ILE A 77 15.32 10.39 -2.32
C ILE A 77 14.45 10.34 -1.06
N ALA A 78 15.06 10.52 0.12
CA ALA A 78 14.36 10.49 1.39
C ALA A 78 13.32 11.61 1.48
N GLN A 79 12.12 11.24 1.94
CA GLN A 79 11.08 12.19 2.30
C GLN A 79 11.42 12.76 3.67
N THR A 80 11.81 14.04 3.72
CA THR A 80 12.25 14.72 4.94
C THR A 80 11.08 15.28 5.77
N HIS A 81 9.89 15.45 5.14
CA HIS A 81 8.70 15.86 5.85
C HIS A 81 8.09 14.67 6.60
N ILE A 82 8.68 14.39 7.78
CA ILE A 82 8.25 13.30 8.65
C ILE A 82 7.12 13.78 9.55
N ILE A 83 5.97 13.12 9.48
CA ILE A 83 4.86 13.38 10.38
C ILE A 83 4.91 12.36 11.52
N LYS A 84 5.01 12.88 12.73
CA LYS A 84 5.07 12.11 13.96
C LYS A 84 3.72 12.12 14.67
N ILE A 85 3.48 11.09 15.48
CA ILE A 85 2.33 11.00 16.37
C ILE A 85 2.77 10.42 17.70
N ASN A 86 2.25 10.96 18.82
CA ASN A 86 2.54 10.39 20.13
C ASN A 86 1.86 9.02 20.29
N LYS A 87 2.54 8.09 20.97
CA LYS A 87 2.06 6.71 21.21
C LYS A 87 0.70 6.61 21.88
N ASP A 88 0.36 7.60 22.70
CA ASP A 88 -0.88 7.64 23.50
C ASP A 88 -2.06 8.32 22.76
N GLU A 89 -1.78 8.91 21.59
CA GLU A 89 -2.83 9.46 20.74
C GLU A 89 -3.76 8.38 20.19
N LYS A 90 -4.99 8.79 19.89
CA LYS A 90 -6.01 7.87 19.38
C LYS A 90 -5.78 7.50 17.91
N VAL A 91 -6.12 6.27 17.54
CA VAL A 91 -6.07 5.79 16.15
C VAL A 91 -6.81 6.70 15.18
N LYS A 92 -7.95 7.29 15.58
CA LYS A 92 -8.66 8.26 14.73
C LYS A 92 -7.79 9.45 14.32
N VAL A 93 -6.96 9.98 15.24
CA VAL A 93 -6.04 11.09 14.96
C VAL A 93 -4.97 10.64 13.96
N ALA A 94 -4.46 9.41 14.10
CA ALA A 94 -3.52 8.86 13.13
C ALA A 94 -4.14 8.78 11.72
N ILE A 95 -5.39 8.33 11.60
CA ILE A 95 -6.10 8.26 10.31
C ILE A 95 -6.31 9.66 9.72
N GLU A 96 -6.73 10.62 10.54
CA GLU A 96 -6.91 12.02 10.12
C GLU A 96 -5.60 12.63 9.60
N LEU A 97 -4.49 12.44 10.33
CA LEU A 97 -3.17 12.91 9.92
C LEU A 97 -2.70 12.26 8.61
N MET A 98 -2.88 10.95 8.46
CA MET A 98 -2.54 10.25 7.22
C MET A 98 -3.36 10.77 6.04
N SER A 99 -4.67 10.96 6.23
CA SER A 99 -5.57 11.47 5.20
C SER A 99 -5.24 12.90 4.80
N LYS A 100 -5.11 13.81 5.78
CA LYS A 100 -4.81 15.23 5.56
C LYS A 100 -3.50 15.45 4.79
N ASN A 101 -2.49 14.62 5.06
CA ASN A 101 -1.17 14.75 4.47
C ASN A 101 -0.94 13.83 3.27
N ASN A 102 -1.96 13.05 2.86
CA ASN A 102 -1.88 12.07 1.77
C ASN A 102 -0.72 11.09 1.93
N ILE A 103 -0.50 10.63 3.17
CA ILE A 103 0.52 9.65 3.54
C ILE A 103 -0.14 8.38 4.12
N ARG A 104 0.59 7.28 4.13
CA ARG A 104 0.09 5.98 4.60
C ARG A 104 0.75 5.49 5.87
N ARG A 105 1.73 6.24 6.40
CA ARG A 105 2.52 5.89 7.58
C ARG A 105 2.81 7.12 8.41
N LEU A 106 2.87 6.93 9.73
CA LEU A 106 3.33 7.93 10.69
C LEU A 106 4.40 7.30 11.57
N ILE A 107 5.37 8.11 11.95
CA ILE A 107 6.34 7.71 12.98
C ILE A 107 5.68 7.88 14.34
N VAL A 108 5.63 6.80 15.10
CA VAL A 108 5.14 6.82 16.48
C VAL A 108 6.27 7.17 17.42
N THR A 109 6.05 8.15 18.28
CA THR A 109 7.05 8.63 19.23
C THR A 109 6.61 8.44 20.66
N ASN A 110 7.59 8.27 21.54
CA ASN A 110 7.47 8.40 22.98
C ASN A 110 8.50 9.46 23.39
N GLU A 111 8.06 10.57 24.00
CA GLU A 111 8.96 11.69 24.40
C GLU A 111 9.94 12.08 23.25
N GLU A 112 9.40 12.34 22.05
CA GLU A 112 10.14 12.67 20.81
C GLU A 112 11.02 11.54 20.24
N ARG A 113 11.22 10.44 20.94
CA ARG A 113 12.00 9.29 20.42
C ARG A 113 11.11 8.42 19.53
N PRO A 114 11.55 8.11 18.32
CA PRO A 114 10.85 7.16 17.46
C PRO A 114 10.82 5.77 18.14
N ILE A 115 9.63 5.18 18.26
CA ILE A 115 9.43 3.84 18.86
C ILE A 115 8.82 2.84 17.87
N GLY A 116 8.36 3.29 16.71
CA GLY A 116 7.74 2.44 15.72
C GLY A 116 7.05 3.22 14.62
N ILE A 117 6.35 2.49 13.78
CA ILE A 117 5.58 3.02 12.66
C ILE A 117 4.13 2.52 12.77
N ILE A 118 3.16 3.41 12.63
CA ILE A 118 1.77 3.03 12.39
C ILE A 118 1.42 3.24 10.91
N SER A 119 0.76 2.26 10.29
CA SER A 119 0.36 2.32 8.88
C SER A 119 -1.13 2.13 8.71
N GLN A 120 -1.69 2.65 7.60
CA GLN A 120 -3.08 2.37 7.21
C GLN A 120 -3.35 0.86 7.13
N LYS A 121 -2.40 0.08 6.60
CA LYS A 121 -2.49 -1.38 6.51
C LYS A 121 -2.65 -2.04 7.88
N ALA A 122 -1.85 -1.60 8.87
CA ALA A 122 -1.93 -2.11 10.24
C ALA A 122 -3.29 -1.77 10.89
N VAL A 123 -3.79 -0.56 10.69
CA VAL A 123 -5.10 -0.15 11.22
C VAL A 123 -6.22 -0.95 10.57
N ILE A 124 -6.25 -1.05 9.23
CA ILE A 124 -7.28 -1.77 8.48
C ILE A 124 -7.22 -3.27 8.78
N GLY A 125 -6.02 -3.86 8.83
CA GLY A 125 -5.84 -5.28 9.14
C GLY A 125 -6.34 -5.67 10.54
N ASN A 126 -6.36 -4.72 11.47
CA ASN A 126 -6.92 -4.92 12.81
C ASN A 126 -8.42 -4.62 12.90
N LEU A 127 -8.99 -3.87 11.96
CA LEU A 127 -10.45 -3.68 11.89
C LEU A 127 -11.19 -5.04 11.81
N GLY A 128 -10.68 -5.99 11.03
CA GLY A 128 -11.26 -7.32 10.88
C GLY A 128 -11.31 -8.14 12.17
N LYS A 129 -10.44 -7.87 13.15
CA LYS A 129 -10.46 -8.52 14.47
C LYS A 129 -11.54 -7.95 15.39
N TYR A 130 -11.99 -6.74 15.11
CA TYR A 130 -13.00 -6.01 15.89
C TYR A 130 -14.34 -5.88 15.15
N THR A 131 -14.43 -6.31 13.92
CA THR A 131 -15.73 -6.64 13.36
C THR A 131 -16.26 -7.81 14.20
N ALA A 132 -16.88 -7.47 15.35
CA ALA A 132 -18.08 -8.17 15.68
C ALA A 132 -18.78 -8.33 14.33
N VAL A 133 -18.94 -9.55 13.89
CA VAL A 133 -19.87 -9.91 12.83
C VAL A 133 -20.96 -8.87 12.91
N LEU A 134 -20.96 -7.89 11.99
CA LEU A 134 -22.17 -7.12 11.80
C LEU A 134 -23.19 -8.23 11.67
N PRO A 135 -24.19 -8.36 12.58
CA PRO A 135 -25.20 -9.36 12.38
C PRO A 135 -25.55 -9.16 10.93
N GLU A 136 -25.31 -10.18 10.11
CA GLU A 136 -25.69 -10.15 8.72
C GLU A 136 -27.06 -9.54 8.78
N LEU A 137 -27.18 -8.29 8.31
CA LEU A 137 -28.49 -7.74 8.10
C LEU A 137 -29.05 -8.72 7.07
N GLU A 138 -29.68 -9.78 7.58
CA GLU A 138 -30.47 -10.64 6.78
C GLU A 138 -31.53 -9.71 6.19
N ILE A 139 -31.19 -9.18 5.02
CA ILE A 139 -32.19 -8.50 4.21
C ILE A 139 -33.03 -9.69 3.75
N PRO A 140 -34.24 -9.89 4.34
CA PRO A 140 -35.01 -11.07 4.07
C PRO A 140 -35.20 -11.15 2.56
N ASN A 141 -34.91 -12.32 1.97
CA ASN A 141 -35.09 -12.66 0.57
C ASN A 141 -34.07 -12.07 -0.45
N LYS A 142 -32.88 -11.58 -0.06
CA LYS A 142 -31.86 -11.21 -1.03
C LYS A 142 -30.75 -12.25 -1.14
N VAL A 143 -30.29 -12.51 -2.36
CA VAL A 143 -29.19 -13.44 -2.66
C VAL A 143 -27.91 -12.64 -2.88
N LYS A 144 -26.86 -12.98 -2.14
CA LYS A 144 -25.57 -12.29 -2.21
C LYS A 144 -24.68 -12.88 -3.30
N CYS A 145 -24.03 -12.01 -4.08
CA CYS A 145 -23.00 -12.44 -5.03
C CYS A 145 -21.75 -12.91 -4.29
N PRO A 146 -21.21 -14.12 -4.57
CA PRO A 146 -20.00 -14.61 -3.91
C PRO A 146 -18.73 -13.87 -4.30
N TYR A 147 -18.74 -13.11 -5.40
CA TYR A 147 -17.56 -12.44 -5.94
C TYR A 147 -17.44 -10.96 -5.59
N CYS A 148 -18.55 -10.22 -5.47
CA CYS A 148 -18.52 -8.78 -5.19
C CYS A 148 -19.44 -8.31 -4.06
N SER A 149 -20.11 -9.23 -3.38
CA SER A 149 -21.05 -8.95 -2.27
C SER A 149 -22.29 -8.11 -2.63
N SER A 150 -22.56 -7.84 -3.91
CA SER A 150 -23.81 -7.22 -4.37
C SER A 150 -25.02 -8.11 -4.02
N LEU A 151 -26.15 -7.47 -3.69
CA LEU A 151 -27.37 -8.15 -3.27
C LEU A 151 -28.42 -8.11 -4.38
N PHE A 152 -29.09 -9.25 -4.63
CA PHE A 152 -30.08 -9.42 -5.69
C PHE A 152 -31.40 -9.96 -5.11
N ASP A 153 -32.51 -9.59 -5.72
CA ASP A 153 -33.85 -10.02 -5.27
C ASP A 153 -34.13 -11.51 -5.55
N ASP A 154 -33.43 -12.08 -6.53
CA ASP A 154 -33.61 -13.47 -6.94
C ASP A 154 -32.32 -14.06 -7.56
N LYS A 155 -32.28 -15.40 -7.66
CA LYS A 155 -31.17 -16.16 -8.22
C LYS A 155 -30.94 -15.89 -9.71
N LYS A 156 -31.96 -15.48 -10.45
CA LYS A 156 -31.84 -15.22 -11.88
C LYS A 156 -31.10 -13.89 -12.12
N SER A 157 -31.46 -12.86 -11.37
CA SER A 157 -30.76 -11.56 -11.39
C SER A 157 -29.31 -11.72 -10.92
N LEU A 158 -29.06 -12.58 -9.92
CA LEU A 158 -27.70 -12.92 -9.52
C LEU A 158 -26.93 -13.64 -10.63
N SER A 159 -27.55 -14.62 -11.32
CA SER A 159 -26.90 -15.32 -12.43
C SER A 159 -26.51 -14.37 -13.56
N HIS A 160 -27.42 -13.51 -13.97
CA HIS A 160 -27.12 -12.48 -14.99
C HIS A 160 -25.96 -11.56 -14.57
N HIS A 161 -25.96 -11.12 -13.29
CA HIS A 161 -24.87 -10.31 -12.77
C HIS A 161 -23.53 -11.07 -12.77
N ILE A 162 -23.53 -12.36 -12.40
CA ILE A 162 -22.31 -13.18 -12.42
C ILE A 162 -21.80 -13.33 -13.86
N ASP A 163 -22.71 -13.63 -14.78
CA ASP A 163 -22.39 -13.78 -16.19
C ASP A 163 -21.86 -12.47 -16.81
N ASP A 164 -22.48 -11.34 -16.52
CA ASP A 164 -22.13 -10.04 -17.11
C ASP A 164 -20.86 -9.44 -16.49
N ILE A 165 -20.67 -9.56 -15.18
CA ILE A 165 -19.63 -8.84 -14.44
C ILE A 165 -18.42 -9.72 -14.09
N HIS A 166 -18.65 -11.01 -13.77
CA HIS A 166 -17.57 -11.88 -13.25
C HIS A 166 -17.09 -12.96 -14.23
N ILE A 167 -17.97 -13.45 -15.12
CA ILE A 167 -17.65 -14.50 -16.07
C ILE A 167 -17.83 -14.01 -17.49
N GLY A 168 -18.70 -13.04 -17.72
CA GLY A 168 -19.31 -12.79 -18.96
C GLY A 168 -18.56 -11.93 -19.97
N ARG A 169 -19.20 -11.75 -21.07
CA ARG A 169 -18.77 -11.18 -22.36
C ARG A 169 -17.92 -9.91 -22.28
N GLY A 170 -18.13 -9.05 -21.31
CA GLY A 170 -17.40 -7.78 -21.17
C GLY A 170 -15.91 -7.94 -20.84
N LEU A 171 -15.53 -8.96 -20.06
CA LEU A 171 -14.13 -9.23 -19.74
C LEU A 171 -13.37 -9.83 -20.93
N PHE A 172 -14.02 -10.70 -21.71
CA PHE A 172 -13.41 -11.28 -22.91
C PHE A 172 -13.38 -10.31 -24.09
N GLU A 173 -14.46 -9.56 -24.31
CA GLU A 173 -14.51 -8.60 -25.41
C GLU A 173 -13.59 -7.38 -25.17
N GLY A 174 -13.50 -6.88 -23.93
CA GLY A 174 -12.58 -5.80 -23.57
C GLY A 174 -11.10 -6.21 -23.68
N ASN A 175 -10.76 -7.39 -23.24
CA ASN A 175 -9.39 -7.89 -23.33
C ASN A 175 -8.97 -8.30 -24.74
N LEU A 176 -9.91 -8.81 -25.56
CA LEU A 176 -9.65 -9.10 -26.97
C LEU A 176 -9.46 -7.83 -27.79
N ALA A 177 -10.24 -6.78 -27.50
CA ALA A 177 -10.06 -5.47 -28.16
C ALA A 177 -8.71 -4.83 -27.81
N GLN A 178 -8.25 -4.94 -26.57
CA GLN A 178 -6.92 -4.47 -26.13
C GLN A 178 -5.79 -5.35 -26.69
N ALA A 179 -5.97 -6.66 -26.75
CA ALA A 179 -4.98 -7.57 -27.34
C ALA A 179 -4.82 -7.34 -28.86
N GLY A 180 -5.90 -6.98 -29.55
CA GLY A 180 -5.86 -6.60 -30.98
C GLY A 180 -5.08 -5.31 -31.24
N GLN A 181 -5.06 -4.36 -30.29
CA GLN A 181 -4.27 -3.13 -30.41
C GLN A 181 -2.78 -3.32 -30.11
N LEU A 182 -2.42 -4.33 -29.33
CA LEU A 182 -1.02 -4.67 -29.04
C LEU A 182 -0.34 -5.49 -30.17
N GLY A 183 -1.10 -6.06 -31.09
CA GLY A 183 -0.61 -6.85 -32.23
C GLY A 183 0.01 -6.05 -33.36
N SER A 184 -0.02 -4.73 -33.33
CA SER A 184 0.54 -3.86 -34.38
C SER A 184 1.94 -3.28 -34.06
N ILE A 185 2.64 -3.80 -33.06
CA ILE A 185 4.04 -3.46 -32.86
C ILE A 185 4.86 -4.26 -33.89
N ASN A 186 5.28 -3.57 -34.92
CA ASN A 186 6.07 -4.07 -36.03
C ASN A 186 7.25 -4.93 -35.55
N SER A 187 7.31 -6.16 -36.01
CA SER A 187 8.51 -7.00 -35.95
C SER A 187 9.66 -6.27 -36.64
N PRO A 188 10.84 -6.16 -36.04
CA PRO A 188 11.99 -5.62 -36.73
C PRO A 188 12.33 -6.52 -37.93
N THR A 189 12.26 -5.95 -39.11
CA THR A 189 12.72 -6.59 -40.35
C THR A 189 14.20 -6.93 -40.19
N ASN A 190 14.50 -8.19 -40.26
CA ASN A 190 15.84 -8.75 -40.34
C ASN A 190 16.46 -8.36 -41.68
N PRO A 191 17.54 -7.55 -41.75
CA PRO A 191 18.28 -7.37 -43.00
C PRO A 191 19.16 -8.60 -43.22
N LYS A 192 18.74 -9.49 -44.13
CA LYS A 192 19.63 -10.47 -44.70
C LYS A 192 20.45 -9.84 -45.82
N SER A 193 21.74 -10.17 -45.75
CA SER A 193 22.69 -10.32 -46.87
C SER A 193 23.10 -9.09 -47.68
N LEU A 194 24.32 -8.65 -47.52
CA LEU A 194 25.43 -8.84 -48.49
C LEU A 194 26.75 -8.53 -47.81
#